data_089c68f1016b313e1437abd07b2aac77
#
_entry.id   089c68f1016b313e1437abd07b2aac77
#
_cell.length_a   1.000
_cell.length_b   1.000
_cell.length_c   1.000
_cell.angle_alpha   90.00
_cell.angle_beta   90.00
_cell.angle_gamma   90.00
#
_symmetry.space_group_name_H-M   'P 1'
#
loop_
_entity.id
_entity.type
_entity.pdbx_description
1 polymer ?
#
loop_
_entity_poly.entity_id
_entity_poly.type
_entity_poly.pdbx_seq_one_letter_code
_entity_poly.pdbx_strand_id
1 'polypeptide(L)'
;MKRILLALSLIALASCATPAGAPSAPTGDDTIPATPVDLGAWRTANEAATLSAFQDSVSSRYGQGVRISAAASDLTRNEFACSAAPPRDAGRGDPPAQVCRRTVTASGCTHTWQVHLFDTNGDGRLARTRGLYDRRCGGDGLLGGPG
;
A
#
# COMPACT_ATOMS: atom_id res chain seq x y z
N MET A 1 -45.34 40.35 -63.54
CA MET A 1 -45.71 40.05 -62.13
C MET A 1 -44.97 38.76 -61.74
N LYS A 2 -43.81 38.85 -61.16
CA LYS A 2 -43.01 37.69 -60.70
C LYS A 2 -42.77 37.88 -59.16
N ARG A 3 -43.39 37.02 -58.35
CA ARG A 3 -43.20 36.99 -56.92
C ARG A 3 -41.96 36.16 -56.60
N ILE A 4 -40.94 36.78 -56.06
CA ILE A 4 -39.73 36.12 -55.55
C ILE A 4 -39.96 35.86 -54.08
N LEU A 5 -40.08 34.60 -53.68
CA LEU A 5 -40.10 34.12 -52.31
C LEU A 5 -38.65 33.93 -51.84
N LEU A 6 -38.20 34.78 -50.90
CA LEU A 6 -36.95 34.60 -50.17
C LEU A 6 -37.19 33.64 -49.02
N ALA A 7 -36.57 32.46 -49.09
CA ALA A 7 -36.49 31.53 -48.00
C ALA A 7 -35.29 31.92 -47.10
N LEU A 8 -35.60 32.41 -45.87
CA LEU A 8 -34.59 32.60 -44.82
C LEU A 8 -34.30 31.23 -44.17
N SER A 9 -33.11 30.71 -44.39
CA SER A 9 -32.59 29.54 -43.66
C SER A 9 -31.99 30.01 -42.36
N LEU A 10 -32.64 29.71 -41.21
CA LEU A 10 -32.05 29.82 -39.89
C LEU A 10 -31.10 28.69 -39.66
N ILE A 11 -29.80 28.95 -39.56
CA ILE A 11 -28.78 28.03 -39.11
C ILE A 11 -28.74 28.09 -37.60
N ALA A 12 -29.25 27.07 -36.95
CA ALA A 12 -29.12 26.88 -35.49
C ALA A 12 -27.71 26.33 -35.18
N LEU A 13 -26.85 27.19 -34.62
CA LEU A 13 -25.56 26.75 -34.04
C LEU A 13 -25.82 26.04 -32.70
N ALA A 14 -25.82 24.72 -32.72
CA ALA A 14 -25.82 23.93 -31.52
C ALA A 14 -24.44 24.01 -30.85
N SER A 15 -24.28 24.86 -29.84
CA SER A 15 -23.10 24.89 -28.98
C SER A 15 -23.09 23.62 -28.14
N CYS A 16 -22.26 22.64 -28.47
CA CYS A 16 -21.90 21.54 -27.60
C CYS A 16 -21.11 22.10 -26.40
N ALA A 17 -21.78 22.37 -25.30
CA ALA A 17 -21.11 22.59 -24.03
C ALA A 17 -20.52 21.24 -23.58
N THR A 18 -19.20 21.11 -23.68
CA THR A 18 -18.46 19.98 -23.09
C THR A 18 -18.62 20.09 -21.57
N PRO A 19 -19.20 19.10 -20.87
CA PRO A 19 -19.20 19.14 -19.42
C PRO A 19 -17.75 19.12 -18.96
N ALA A 20 -17.36 20.14 -18.17
CA ALA A 20 -16.08 20.15 -17.48
C ALA A 20 -15.96 18.83 -16.73
N GLY A 21 -14.97 18.00 -17.09
CA GLY A 21 -14.76 16.70 -16.47
C GLY A 21 -14.64 16.90 -14.97
N ALA A 22 -15.52 16.29 -14.22
CA ALA A 22 -15.34 16.14 -12.79
C ALA A 22 -13.95 15.54 -12.57
N PRO A 23 -13.18 15.99 -11.55
CA PRO A 23 -11.91 15.37 -11.23
C PRO A 23 -12.17 13.89 -10.99
N SER A 24 -11.59 13.05 -11.84
CA SER A 24 -11.65 11.60 -11.66
C SER A 24 -11.06 11.30 -10.30
N ALA A 25 -11.90 10.82 -9.37
CA ALA A 25 -11.39 10.28 -8.12
C ALA A 25 -10.35 9.22 -8.48
N PRO A 26 -9.18 9.18 -7.81
CA PRO A 26 -8.18 8.17 -8.06
C PRO A 26 -8.83 6.80 -7.84
N THR A 27 -9.10 6.10 -8.91
CA THR A 27 -9.53 4.69 -8.88
C THR A 27 -8.29 3.87 -8.52
N GLY A 28 -7.88 3.93 -7.25
CA GLY A 28 -6.99 2.93 -6.70
C GLY A 28 -7.76 1.63 -6.73
N ASP A 29 -7.33 0.70 -7.57
CA ASP A 29 -7.90 -0.63 -7.63
C ASP A 29 -7.60 -1.31 -6.28
N ASP A 30 -8.62 -1.47 -5.43
CA ASP A 30 -8.51 -2.17 -4.15
C ASP A 30 -8.40 -3.69 -4.35
N THR A 31 -8.12 -4.16 -5.55
CA THR A 31 -7.99 -5.58 -5.88
C THR A 31 -6.69 -6.12 -5.29
N ILE A 32 -6.79 -6.63 -4.07
CA ILE A 32 -5.68 -7.31 -3.39
C ILE A 32 -5.75 -8.80 -3.76
N PRO A 33 -4.62 -9.43 -4.20
CA PRO A 33 -4.59 -10.86 -4.51
C PRO A 33 -5.09 -11.73 -3.36
N ALA A 34 -5.86 -12.79 -3.66
CA ALA A 34 -6.36 -13.71 -2.64
C ALA A 34 -5.27 -14.68 -2.11
N THR A 35 -4.12 -14.78 -2.79
CA THR A 35 -2.99 -15.60 -2.35
C THR A 35 -2.42 -15.05 -1.03
N PRO A 36 -1.83 -15.87 -0.16
CA PRO A 36 -1.16 -15.39 1.05
C PRO A 36 0.00 -14.43 0.74
N VAL A 37 0.34 -13.56 1.70
CA VAL A 37 1.55 -12.73 1.64
C VAL A 37 2.77 -13.66 1.66
N ASP A 38 3.67 -13.47 0.71
CA ASP A 38 4.94 -14.20 0.71
C ASP A 38 5.87 -13.62 1.77
N LEU A 39 6.24 -14.45 2.73
CA LEU A 39 7.14 -14.09 3.83
C LEU A 39 8.63 -14.32 3.47
N GLY A 40 8.92 -14.69 2.23
CA GLY A 40 10.22 -15.19 1.80
C GLY A 40 10.49 -16.63 2.29
N ALA A 41 11.57 -17.21 1.83
CA ALA A 41 11.96 -18.56 2.24
C ALA A 41 12.66 -18.55 3.62
N TRP A 42 12.05 -17.92 4.63
CA TRP A 42 12.65 -17.59 5.93
C TRP A 42 13.19 -18.79 6.74
N ARG A 43 12.72 -20.02 6.42
CA ARG A 43 13.21 -21.24 7.07
C ARG A 43 14.56 -21.72 6.51
N THR A 44 14.89 -21.32 5.29
CA THR A 44 16.06 -21.85 4.54
C THR A 44 16.97 -20.78 3.97
N ALA A 45 16.43 -19.58 3.70
CA ALA A 45 17.20 -18.46 3.17
C ALA A 45 17.89 -17.67 4.29
N ASN A 46 18.91 -16.90 3.92
CA ASN A 46 19.49 -15.92 4.83
C ASN A 46 18.55 -14.72 5.03
N GLU A 47 18.87 -13.89 6.02
CA GLU A 47 18.03 -12.76 6.42
C GLU A 47 17.83 -11.74 5.29
N ALA A 48 18.89 -11.40 4.54
CA ALA A 48 18.83 -10.43 3.44
C ALA A 48 17.93 -10.93 2.29
N ALA A 49 18.02 -12.19 1.92
CA ALA A 49 17.18 -12.79 0.89
C ALA A 49 15.71 -12.88 1.33
N THR A 50 15.46 -13.23 2.59
CA THR A 50 14.10 -13.23 3.18
C THR A 50 13.51 -11.83 3.17
N LEU A 51 14.28 -10.81 3.60
CA LEU A 51 13.83 -9.42 3.59
C LEU A 51 13.50 -8.95 2.17
N SER A 52 14.38 -9.22 1.19
CA SER A 52 14.14 -8.81 -0.21
C SER A 52 12.86 -9.42 -0.76
N ALA A 53 12.67 -10.74 -0.66
CA ALA A 53 11.47 -11.42 -1.13
C ALA A 53 10.19 -10.89 -0.45
N PHE A 54 10.25 -10.63 0.86
CA PHE A 54 9.14 -10.05 1.59
C PHE A 54 8.83 -8.60 1.14
N GLN A 55 9.85 -7.77 0.92
CA GLN A 55 9.67 -6.40 0.42
C GLN A 55 9.02 -6.39 -0.97
N ASP A 56 9.46 -7.25 -1.87
CA ASP A 56 8.90 -7.40 -3.21
C ASP A 56 7.42 -7.84 -3.15
N SER A 57 7.12 -8.80 -2.27
CA SER A 57 5.74 -9.25 -2.02
C SER A 57 4.84 -8.11 -1.51
N VAL A 58 5.30 -7.35 -0.52
CA VAL A 58 4.56 -6.23 0.07
C VAL A 58 4.33 -5.13 -0.96
N SER A 59 5.37 -4.72 -1.69
CA SER A 59 5.28 -3.61 -2.65
C SER A 59 4.41 -3.94 -3.87
N SER A 60 4.46 -5.19 -4.35
CA SER A 60 3.62 -5.63 -5.47
C SER A 60 2.16 -5.82 -5.07
N ARG A 61 1.90 -6.20 -3.80
CA ARG A 61 0.57 -6.48 -3.29
C ARG A 61 -0.21 -5.23 -2.88
N TYR A 62 0.47 -4.27 -2.26
CA TYR A 62 -0.11 -3.05 -1.72
C TYR A 62 0.45 -1.82 -2.43
N GLY A 63 0.01 -1.61 -3.67
CA GLY A 63 0.41 -0.47 -4.49
C GLY A 63 -0.17 0.86 -3.98
N GLN A 64 0.32 1.95 -4.57
CA GLN A 64 -0.24 3.29 -4.35
C GLN A 64 -1.74 3.32 -4.63
N GLY A 65 -2.49 4.05 -3.81
CA GLY A 65 -3.93 4.25 -3.99
C GLY A 65 -4.81 3.16 -3.36
N VAL A 66 -4.26 2.00 -2.97
CA VAL A 66 -5.00 0.99 -2.19
C VAL A 66 -5.44 1.59 -0.86
N ARG A 67 -6.67 1.33 -0.42
CA ARG A 67 -7.13 1.80 0.90
C ARG A 67 -6.35 1.13 2.03
N ILE A 68 -5.90 1.93 3.00
CA ILE A 68 -5.17 1.44 4.18
C ILE A 68 -5.99 0.38 4.92
N SER A 69 -7.30 0.60 5.07
CA SER A 69 -8.20 -0.37 5.72
C SER A 69 -8.27 -1.71 4.98
N ALA A 70 -8.23 -1.69 3.64
CA ALA A 70 -8.22 -2.90 2.84
C ALA A 70 -6.89 -3.66 3.00
N ALA A 71 -5.76 -2.96 2.95
CA ALA A 71 -4.43 -3.54 3.18
C ALA A 71 -4.30 -4.12 4.60
N ALA A 72 -4.75 -3.38 5.63
CA ALA A 72 -4.72 -3.84 7.02
C ALA A 72 -5.62 -5.07 7.24
N SER A 73 -6.81 -5.11 6.64
CA SER A 73 -7.71 -6.26 6.69
C SER A 73 -7.09 -7.49 6.02
N ASP A 74 -6.42 -7.31 4.89
CA ASP A 74 -5.73 -8.39 4.21
C ASP A 74 -4.53 -8.91 5.03
N LEU A 75 -3.72 -8.01 5.59
CA LEU A 75 -2.62 -8.38 6.49
C LEU A 75 -3.12 -9.13 7.72
N THR A 76 -4.27 -8.73 8.28
CA THR A 76 -4.89 -9.45 9.41
C THR A 76 -5.31 -10.87 9.03
N ARG A 77 -5.85 -11.08 7.83
CA ARG A 77 -6.11 -12.44 7.30
C ARG A 77 -4.84 -13.26 7.11
N ASN A 78 -3.70 -12.60 6.91
CA ASN A 78 -2.36 -13.20 6.81
C ASN A 78 -1.63 -13.27 8.17
N GLU A 79 -2.37 -13.24 9.29
CA GLU A 79 -1.87 -13.39 10.68
C GLU A 79 -0.98 -12.22 11.15
N PHE A 80 -1.10 -11.04 10.55
CA PHE A 80 -0.48 -9.83 11.08
C PHE A 80 -1.42 -9.14 12.08
N ALA A 81 -0.88 -8.66 13.19
CA ALA A 81 -1.56 -7.76 14.11
C ALA A 81 -1.27 -6.32 13.69
N CYS A 82 -2.30 -5.56 13.33
CA CYS A 82 -2.18 -4.17 12.91
C CYS A 82 -2.55 -3.21 14.03
N SER A 83 -1.78 -2.15 14.20
CA SER A 83 -2.03 -1.06 15.14
C SER A 83 -1.71 0.30 14.51
N ALA A 84 -2.34 1.36 15.03
CA ALA A 84 -1.93 2.72 14.68
C ALA A 84 -0.45 2.91 15.05
N ALA A 85 0.28 3.64 14.22
CA ALA A 85 1.66 3.99 14.57
C ALA A 85 1.68 4.91 15.78
N PRO A 86 2.75 4.86 16.59
CA PRO A 86 2.92 5.81 17.67
C PRO A 86 2.94 7.26 17.15
N PRO A 87 2.53 8.25 17.97
CA PRO A 87 2.58 9.65 17.60
C PRO A 87 3.96 10.07 17.10
N ARG A 88 3.99 11.05 16.22
CA ARG A 88 5.21 11.57 15.59
C ARG A 88 6.14 12.17 16.64
N ASP A 89 7.37 11.66 16.72
CA ASP A 89 8.46 12.39 17.35
C ASP A 89 8.96 13.47 16.36
N ALA A 90 8.92 14.72 16.77
CA ALA A 90 9.39 15.84 15.95
C ALA A 90 10.84 15.58 15.48
N GLY A 91 11.06 15.48 14.15
CA GLY A 91 12.38 15.32 13.55
C GLY A 91 12.64 13.99 12.83
N ARG A 92 11.76 13.02 12.85
CA ARG A 92 11.94 11.72 12.19
C ARG A 92 10.93 11.48 11.08
N GLY A 93 11.07 12.13 9.93
CA GLY A 93 10.30 11.83 8.71
C GLY A 93 8.79 11.59 8.91
N ASP A 94 8.07 11.21 7.87
CA ASP A 94 6.64 10.87 7.99
C ASP A 94 6.45 9.51 8.70
N PRO A 95 5.69 9.46 9.81
CA PRO A 95 5.36 8.20 10.45
C PRO A 95 4.41 7.39 9.55
N PRO A 96 4.41 6.05 9.62
CA PRO A 96 3.36 5.27 8.99
C PRO A 96 2.01 5.56 9.68
N ALA A 97 0.91 5.46 8.93
CA ALA A 97 -0.44 5.53 9.51
C ALA A 97 -0.75 4.28 10.35
N GLN A 98 -0.27 3.12 9.89
CA GLN A 98 -0.39 1.86 10.61
C GLN A 98 0.89 1.02 10.48
N VAL A 99 1.13 0.19 11.50
CA VAL A 99 2.17 -0.85 11.52
C VAL A 99 1.48 -2.20 11.77
N CYS A 100 1.68 -3.11 10.85
CA CYS A 100 1.19 -4.49 10.96
C CYS A 100 2.39 -5.41 11.24
N ARG A 101 2.32 -6.24 12.29
CA ARG A 101 3.41 -7.12 12.72
C ARG A 101 2.94 -8.58 12.80
N ARG A 102 3.81 -9.48 12.32
CA ARG A 102 3.68 -10.93 12.52
C ARG A 102 4.97 -11.45 13.14
N THR A 103 4.86 -12.33 14.15
CA THR A 103 6.00 -12.93 14.82
C THR A 103 5.81 -14.44 14.86
N VAL A 104 6.88 -15.17 14.53
CA VAL A 104 6.92 -16.64 14.57
C VAL A 104 8.19 -17.07 15.28
N THR A 105 8.08 -17.99 16.24
CA THR A 105 9.24 -18.61 16.88
C THR A 105 9.44 -20.02 16.28
N ALA A 106 10.64 -20.26 15.74
CA ALA A 106 11.00 -21.55 15.17
C ALA A 106 12.51 -21.80 15.29
N SER A 107 12.89 -23.03 15.58
CA SER A 107 14.30 -23.47 15.66
C SER A 107 15.16 -22.59 16.59
N GLY A 108 14.61 -22.15 17.73
CA GLY A 108 15.32 -21.31 18.68
C GLY A 108 15.46 -19.83 18.27
N CYS A 109 14.91 -19.45 17.13
CA CYS A 109 14.92 -18.06 16.64
C CYS A 109 13.52 -17.46 16.66
N THR A 110 13.44 -16.14 16.88
CA THR A 110 12.24 -15.34 16.72
C THR A 110 12.35 -14.58 15.42
N HIS A 111 11.38 -14.78 14.52
CA HIS A 111 11.26 -14.12 13.23
C HIS A 111 10.15 -13.10 13.30
N THR A 112 10.41 -11.86 12.92
CA THR A 112 9.45 -10.77 12.97
C THR A 112 9.36 -10.07 11.62
N TRP A 113 8.18 -10.04 11.03
CA TRP A 113 7.84 -9.25 9.84
C TRP A 113 7.02 -8.06 10.25
N GLN A 114 7.28 -6.92 9.63
CA GLN A 114 6.50 -5.71 9.82
C GLN A 114 6.15 -5.10 8.45
N VAL A 115 4.92 -4.65 8.31
CA VAL A 115 4.48 -3.85 7.16
C VAL A 115 4.08 -2.48 7.68
N HIS A 116 4.76 -1.46 7.20
CA HIS A 116 4.44 -0.07 7.47
C HIS A 116 3.58 0.48 6.32
N LEU A 117 2.41 0.98 6.65
CA LEU A 117 1.43 1.56 5.74
C LEU A 117 1.46 3.09 5.89
N PHE A 118 1.81 3.81 4.82
CA PHE A 118 1.96 5.26 4.85
C PHE A 118 0.83 5.95 4.11
N ASP A 119 0.21 6.94 4.78
CA ASP A 119 -0.78 7.85 4.24
C ASP A 119 -0.21 9.27 4.32
N THR A 120 0.50 9.67 3.28
CA THR A 120 1.15 11.00 3.27
C THR A 120 0.13 12.13 3.05
N ASN A 121 -1.01 11.81 2.41
CA ASN A 121 -2.02 12.79 2.04
C ASN A 121 -3.17 12.91 3.07
N GLY A 122 -3.29 11.96 4.00
CA GLY A 122 -4.38 11.91 4.98
C GLY A 122 -5.74 11.54 4.36
N ASP A 123 -5.74 10.87 3.21
CA ASP A 123 -6.95 10.48 2.46
C ASP A 123 -7.38 9.02 2.70
N GLY A 124 -6.69 8.31 3.59
CA GLY A 124 -6.94 6.90 3.90
C GLY A 124 -6.42 5.94 2.84
N ARG A 125 -5.59 6.43 1.91
CA ARG A 125 -4.99 5.63 0.83
C ARG A 125 -3.48 5.52 0.98
N LEU A 126 -2.93 4.41 0.52
CA LEU A 126 -1.50 4.17 0.55
C LEU A 126 -0.76 5.12 -0.40
N ALA A 127 0.12 5.94 0.15
CA ALA A 127 1.15 6.64 -0.60
C ALA A 127 2.34 5.72 -0.88
N ARG A 128 2.68 4.85 0.07
CA ARG A 128 3.74 3.84 -0.03
C ARG A 128 3.61 2.79 1.06
N THR A 129 4.31 1.67 0.88
CA THR A 129 4.47 0.62 1.89
C THR A 129 5.95 0.34 2.13
N ARG A 130 6.25 -0.29 3.27
CA ARG A 130 7.59 -0.77 3.58
C ARG A 130 7.52 -2.08 4.33
N GLY A 131 8.12 -3.14 3.79
CA GLY A 131 8.34 -4.40 4.47
C GLY A 131 9.64 -4.37 5.28
N LEU A 132 9.61 -4.92 6.49
CA LEU A 132 10.79 -5.13 7.34
C LEU A 132 10.78 -6.55 7.85
N TYR A 133 11.95 -7.14 8.00
CA TYR A 133 12.16 -8.46 8.58
C TYR A 133 13.35 -8.42 9.53
N ASP A 134 13.22 -9.07 10.67
CA ASP A 134 14.24 -9.22 11.69
C ASP A 134 14.23 -10.67 12.22
N ARG A 135 15.41 -11.23 12.46
CA ARG A 135 15.58 -12.56 13.04
C ARG A 135 16.49 -12.46 14.24
N ARG A 136 16.04 -12.98 15.38
CA ARG A 136 16.81 -13.04 16.62
C ARG A 136 16.86 -14.47 17.12
N CYS A 137 18.04 -15.02 17.29
CA CYS A 137 18.27 -16.37 17.79
C CYS A 137 18.81 -16.36 19.22
N GLY A 138 18.52 -17.39 20.00
CA GLY A 138 18.86 -17.49 21.42
C GLY A 138 20.36 -17.60 21.74
N GLY A 139 21.26 -17.32 20.82
CA GLY A 139 22.70 -17.20 21.02
C GLY A 139 23.27 -15.84 20.72
N ASP A 140 22.41 -14.92 20.24
CA ASP A 140 22.80 -13.53 19.96
C ASP A 140 22.88 -12.79 21.30
N GLY A 141 24.07 -12.78 21.90
CA GLY A 141 24.30 -12.05 23.15
C GLY A 141 23.92 -10.57 23.02
N LEU A 142 23.64 -9.93 24.16
CA LEU A 142 23.22 -8.50 24.28
C LEU A 142 24.20 -7.52 23.57
N LEU A 143 25.35 -7.97 23.11
CA LEU A 143 26.41 -7.19 22.47
C LEU A 143 26.67 -7.64 21.01
N GLY A 144 25.81 -8.47 20.40
CA GLY A 144 25.83 -8.73 18.97
C GLY A 144 27.11 -9.43 18.44
N GLY A 145 27.77 -10.23 19.27
CA GLY A 145 28.89 -11.06 18.85
C GLY A 145 28.46 -12.53 18.77
N PRO A 146 28.98 -13.31 17.76
CA PRO A 146 28.86 -14.76 17.82
C PRO A 146 29.61 -15.25 19.05
N GLY A 147 28.92 -16.04 19.92
CA GLY A 147 29.52 -16.77 21.02
C GLY A 147 30.37 -17.92 20.51
#